data_e7747b7b41bac4d5118c6bd5a6538247
#
_entry.id   e7747b7b41bac4d5118c6bd5a6538247
#
_cell.length_a   1.000
_cell.length_b   1.000
_cell.length_c   1.000
_cell.angle_alpha   90.00
_cell.angle_beta   90.00
_cell.angle_gamma   90.00
#
_symmetry.space_group_name_H-M   'P 1'
#
loop_
_entity.id
_entity.type
_entity.pdbx_description
1 polymer ?
#
loop_
_entity_poly.entity_id
_entity_poly.type
_entity_poly.pdbx_seq_one_letter_code
_entity_poly.pdbx_strand_id
1 'polypeptide(L)'
;MTEVAVVGAGLMGHALALVFALGGHSVRLTDTNAEALQRAPGLMATALATLVEAGEVDASWNRQRLSHAVRCLPSLPETVAGAKLVVEAIVEQPDAKRALYAQLEPLMDADAILASNTSNLDIFPLVPDSLQTRAVIAHWYTPPYLCDLVDLCPGPHTEPAAIATVRDMVRAMGKVPVVCGEPASDSDGAGSAAHVGRRLGYTEGH
;
A
#
# COMPACT_ATOMS: atom_id res chain seq x y z
N MET A 1 -7.41 -11.47 -9.63
CA MET A 1 -5.94 -11.25 -9.47
C MET A 1 -5.62 -9.92 -10.12
N THR A 2 -5.01 -9.01 -9.41
CA THR A 2 -4.69 -7.63 -9.87
C THR A 2 -3.18 -7.44 -9.83
N GLU A 3 -2.63 -6.71 -10.80
CA GLU A 3 -1.21 -6.31 -10.78
C GLU A 3 -1.03 -5.14 -9.80
N VAL A 4 -0.16 -5.33 -8.81
CA VAL A 4 0.18 -4.33 -7.79
C VAL A 4 1.66 -3.99 -7.88
N ALA A 5 1.97 -2.70 -7.98
CA ALA A 5 3.33 -2.20 -7.88
C ALA A 5 3.60 -1.68 -6.47
N VAL A 6 4.68 -2.09 -5.85
CA VAL A 6 5.15 -1.55 -4.57
C VAL A 6 6.46 -0.81 -4.78
N VAL A 7 6.51 0.45 -4.41
CA VAL A 7 7.67 1.32 -4.55
C VAL A 7 8.24 1.63 -3.16
N GLY A 8 9.46 1.19 -2.94
CA GLY A 8 10.13 1.14 -1.63
C GLY A 8 10.19 -0.29 -1.10
N ALA A 9 11.38 -0.85 -0.88
CA ALA A 9 11.61 -2.20 -0.35
C ALA A 9 12.11 -2.19 1.10
N GLY A 10 11.89 -1.07 1.79
CA GLY A 10 12.23 -0.88 3.21
C GLY A 10 11.35 -1.71 4.14
N LEU A 11 11.27 -1.25 5.41
CA LEU A 11 10.53 -1.93 6.48
C LEU A 11 9.08 -2.27 6.11
N MET A 12 8.36 -1.32 5.52
CA MET A 12 6.97 -1.53 5.13
C MET A 12 6.83 -2.18 3.77
N GLY A 13 7.63 -1.76 2.77
CA GLY A 13 7.40 -2.17 1.39
C GLY A 13 7.53 -3.66 1.13
N HIS A 14 8.56 -4.34 1.65
CA HIS A 14 8.66 -5.79 1.52
C HIS A 14 7.53 -6.54 2.25
N ALA A 15 7.10 -6.01 3.40
CA ALA A 15 6.00 -6.60 4.16
C ALA A 15 4.64 -6.39 3.46
N LEU A 16 4.41 -5.22 2.85
CA LEU A 16 3.25 -4.96 2.02
C LEU A 16 3.24 -5.84 0.77
N ALA A 17 4.39 -6.02 0.10
CA ALA A 17 4.50 -6.93 -1.03
C ALA A 17 4.09 -8.37 -0.66
N LEU A 18 4.49 -8.84 0.53
CA LEU A 18 4.04 -10.13 1.06
C LEU A 18 2.52 -10.16 1.29
N VAL A 19 1.96 -9.13 1.93
CA VAL A 19 0.51 -9.05 2.23
C VAL A 19 -0.32 -9.07 0.95
N PHE A 20 0.03 -8.28 -0.05
CA PHE A 20 -0.67 -8.28 -1.34
C PHE A 20 -0.55 -9.63 -2.06
N ALA A 21 0.62 -10.28 -2.00
CA ALA A 21 0.80 -11.62 -2.58
C ALA A 21 -0.08 -12.66 -1.88
N LEU A 22 -0.13 -12.66 -0.54
CA LEU A 22 -1.01 -13.52 0.24
C LEU A 22 -2.49 -13.25 -0.05
N GLY A 23 -2.84 -12.01 -0.33
CA GLY A 23 -4.17 -11.59 -0.79
C GLY A 23 -4.52 -12.01 -2.22
N GLY A 24 -3.65 -12.74 -2.92
CA GLY A 24 -3.91 -13.28 -4.26
C GLY A 24 -3.60 -12.33 -5.41
N HIS A 25 -2.79 -11.29 -5.17
CA HIS A 25 -2.35 -10.36 -6.21
C HIS A 25 -0.97 -10.75 -6.78
N SER A 26 -0.70 -10.32 -8.00
CA SER A 26 0.62 -10.36 -8.62
C SER A 26 1.36 -9.07 -8.25
N VAL A 27 2.54 -9.18 -7.64
CA VAL A 27 3.24 -8.03 -7.07
C VAL A 27 4.58 -7.80 -7.74
N ARG A 28 4.86 -6.55 -8.06
CA ARG A 28 6.19 -6.08 -8.45
C ARG A 28 6.69 -5.10 -7.41
N LEU A 29 7.91 -5.32 -6.92
CA LEU A 29 8.55 -4.52 -5.89
C LEU A 29 9.81 -3.87 -6.45
N THR A 30 9.99 -2.59 -6.21
CA THR A 30 11.20 -1.85 -6.58
C THR A 30 11.70 -0.97 -5.45
N ASP A 31 12.99 -0.65 -5.50
CA ASP A 31 13.63 0.35 -4.64
C ASP A 31 14.83 0.95 -5.37
N THR A 32 15.12 2.22 -5.12
CA THR A 32 16.35 2.88 -5.59
C THR A 32 17.59 2.38 -4.85
N ASN A 33 17.41 1.84 -3.63
CA ASN A 33 18.46 1.17 -2.88
C ASN A 33 18.53 -0.32 -3.28
N ALA A 34 19.52 -0.65 -4.10
CA ALA A 34 19.71 -2.01 -4.60
C ALA A 34 19.89 -3.05 -3.48
N GLU A 35 20.52 -2.67 -2.36
CA GLU A 35 20.73 -3.56 -1.22
C GLU A 35 19.41 -3.86 -0.50
N ALA A 36 18.53 -2.87 -0.32
CA ALA A 36 17.19 -3.07 0.23
C ALA A 36 16.38 -4.02 -0.65
N LEU A 37 16.39 -3.79 -1.97
CA LEU A 37 15.69 -4.63 -2.94
C LEU A 37 16.22 -6.07 -2.93
N GLN A 38 17.54 -6.26 -2.83
CA GLN A 38 18.16 -7.59 -2.77
C GLN A 38 17.80 -8.36 -1.48
N ARG A 39 17.63 -7.67 -0.35
CA ARG A 39 17.27 -8.30 0.93
C ARG A 39 15.79 -8.66 1.03
N ALA A 40 14.92 -7.95 0.32
CA ALA A 40 13.47 -8.07 0.43
C ALA A 40 12.94 -9.51 0.27
N PRO A 41 13.38 -10.33 -0.71
CA PRO A 41 12.92 -11.72 -0.84
C PRO A 41 13.22 -12.59 0.39
N GLY A 42 14.39 -12.38 1.02
CA GLY A 42 14.77 -13.09 2.25
C GLY A 42 13.91 -12.71 3.44
N LEU A 43 13.63 -11.40 3.60
CA LEU A 43 12.78 -10.89 4.67
C LEU A 43 11.34 -11.40 4.52
N MET A 44 10.78 -11.35 3.31
CA MET A 44 9.45 -11.88 3.02
C MET A 44 9.38 -13.40 3.28
N ALA A 45 10.40 -14.16 2.87
CA ALA A 45 10.43 -15.61 3.08
C ALA A 45 10.51 -15.98 4.58
N THR A 46 11.22 -15.20 5.39
CA THR A 46 11.29 -15.39 6.83
C THR A 46 9.94 -15.10 7.48
N ALA A 47 9.29 -13.99 7.15
CA ALA A 47 7.96 -13.67 7.66
C ALA A 47 6.93 -14.72 7.24
N LEU A 48 6.96 -15.16 5.98
CA LEU A 48 6.07 -16.21 5.48
C LEU A 48 6.24 -17.53 6.25
N ALA A 49 7.48 -17.95 6.51
CA ALA A 49 7.74 -19.18 7.27
C ALA A 49 7.13 -19.12 8.69
N THR A 50 7.29 -17.97 9.36
CA THR A 50 6.68 -17.74 10.69
C THR A 50 5.16 -17.79 10.64
N LEU A 51 4.54 -17.19 9.62
CA LEU A 51 3.08 -17.20 9.45
C LEU A 51 2.53 -18.61 9.18
N VAL A 52 3.25 -19.39 8.36
CA VAL A 52 2.87 -20.80 8.07
C VAL A 52 3.02 -21.66 9.34
N GLU A 53 4.12 -21.49 10.08
CA GLU A 53 4.34 -22.23 11.34
C GLU A 53 3.28 -21.90 12.40
N ALA A 54 2.84 -20.63 12.45
CA ALA A 54 1.77 -20.19 13.34
C ALA A 54 0.36 -20.64 12.89
N GLY A 55 0.20 -21.18 11.67
CA GLY A 55 -1.08 -21.55 11.10
C GLY A 55 -1.92 -20.38 10.57
N GLU A 56 -1.33 -19.18 10.48
CA GLU A 56 -1.99 -17.97 9.96
C GLU A 56 -2.08 -17.97 8.43
N VAL A 57 -1.22 -18.74 7.77
CA VAL A 57 -1.18 -18.87 6.32
C VAL A 57 -1.14 -20.34 5.93
N ASP A 58 -1.88 -20.71 4.89
CA ASP A 58 -1.96 -22.08 4.39
C ASP A 58 -0.58 -22.65 4.05
N ALA A 59 -0.34 -23.91 4.43
CA ALA A 59 0.95 -24.59 4.26
C ALA A 59 1.40 -24.76 2.79
N SER A 60 0.50 -24.54 1.81
CA SER A 60 0.87 -24.51 0.39
C SER A 60 1.72 -23.29 0.02
N TRP A 61 1.73 -22.26 0.87
CA TRP A 61 2.61 -21.13 0.69
C TRP A 61 4.04 -21.48 1.10
N ASN A 62 4.95 -21.32 0.18
CA ASN A 62 6.39 -21.57 0.36
C ASN A 62 7.21 -20.54 -0.42
N ARG A 63 8.53 -20.61 -0.28
CA ARG A 63 9.44 -19.68 -0.98
C ARG A 63 9.26 -19.69 -2.50
N GLN A 64 9.00 -20.83 -3.11
CA GLN A 64 8.79 -20.94 -4.56
C GLN A 64 7.50 -20.21 -4.97
N ARG A 65 6.38 -20.45 -4.29
CA ARG A 65 5.11 -19.77 -4.57
C ARG A 65 5.24 -18.26 -4.36
N LEU A 66 5.94 -17.84 -3.29
CA LEU A 66 6.22 -16.43 -3.04
C LEU A 66 7.02 -15.79 -4.18
N SER A 67 8.07 -16.46 -4.69
CA SER A 67 8.88 -15.92 -5.78
C SER A 67 8.15 -15.82 -7.14
N HIS A 68 7.08 -16.59 -7.32
CA HIS A 68 6.18 -16.43 -8.46
C HIS A 68 5.19 -15.28 -8.27
N ALA A 69 4.74 -15.05 -7.02
CA ALA A 69 3.77 -14.01 -6.70
C ALA A 69 4.41 -12.61 -6.57
N VAL A 70 5.68 -12.54 -6.14
CA VAL A 70 6.40 -11.27 -5.98
C VAL A 70 7.67 -11.26 -6.81
N ARG A 71 7.79 -10.29 -7.70
CA ARG A 71 8.98 -10.04 -8.54
C ARG A 71 9.67 -8.75 -8.08
N CYS A 72 10.93 -8.84 -7.70
CA CYS A 72 11.77 -7.68 -7.42
C CYS A 72 12.42 -7.18 -8.70
N LEU A 73 12.17 -5.94 -9.07
CA LEU A 73 12.64 -5.31 -10.32
C LEU A 73 13.41 -4.02 -9.99
N PRO A 74 14.59 -3.78 -10.56
CA PRO A 74 15.35 -2.55 -10.32
C PRO A 74 14.79 -1.34 -11.06
N SER A 75 13.87 -1.55 -11.98
CA SER A 75 13.33 -0.53 -12.89
C SER A 75 11.94 -0.07 -12.42
N LEU A 76 11.79 1.23 -12.09
CA LEU A 76 10.51 1.81 -11.75
C LEU A 76 9.49 1.70 -12.91
N PRO A 77 9.82 2.02 -14.17
CA PRO A 77 8.90 1.84 -15.28
C PRO A 77 8.40 0.40 -15.44
N GLU A 78 9.27 -0.60 -15.34
CA GLU A 78 8.88 -2.02 -15.44
C GLU A 78 8.01 -2.46 -14.26
N THR A 79 8.24 -1.88 -13.09
CA THR A 79 7.45 -2.19 -11.89
C THR A 79 6.05 -1.64 -12.00
N VAL A 80 5.88 -0.44 -12.53
CA VAL A 80 4.59 0.28 -12.59
C VAL A 80 3.75 -0.11 -13.81
N ALA A 81 4.37 -0.55 -14.91
CA ALA A 81 3.67 -0.83 -16.19
C ALA A 81 2.47 -1.78 -16.00
N GLY A 82 1.24 -1.33 -16.32
CA GLY A 82 0.01 -2.12 -16.22
C GLY A 82 -0.47 -2.40 -14.78
N ALA A 83 0.17 -1.84 -13.76
CA ALA A 83 -0.30 -1.94 -12.38
C ALA A 83 -1.60 -1.16 -12.20
N LYS A 84 -2.57 -1.75 -11.51
CA LYS A 84 -3.84 -1.08 -11.15
C LYS A 84 -3.79 -0.40 -9.80
N LEU A 85 -2.84 -0.80 -8.96
CA LEU A 85 -2.53 -0.16 -7.68
C LEU A 85 -1.02 0.04 -7.59
N VAL A 86 -0.61 1.27 -7.35
CA VAL A 86 0.78 1.62 -7.04
C VAL A 86 0.85 2.02 -5.56
N VAL A 87 1.49 1.18 -4.77
CA VAL A 87 1.68 1.38 -3.33
C VAL A 87 3.02 2.05 -3.10
N GLU A 88 3.01 3.24 -2.55
CA GLU A 88 4.21 3.98 -2.18
C GLU A 88 4.56 3.75 -0.72
N ALA A 89 5.76 3.25 -0.46
CA ALA A 89 6.28 2.97 0.87
C ALA A 89 7.76 3.42 1.01
N ILE A 90 8.09 4.60 0.45
CA ILE A 90 9.43 5.19 0.56
C ILE A 90 9.60 5.99 1.86
N VAL A 91 10.78 6.58 2.04
CA VAL A 91 11.10 7.44 3.18
C VAL A 91 10.10 8.58 3.34
N GLU A 92 9.78 8.90 4.60
CA GLU A 92 8.79 9.92 4.99
C GLU A 92 9.36 11.34 4.85
N GLN A 93 9.71 11.72 3.62
CA GLN A 93 10.28 13.02 3.26
C GLN A 93 9.50 13.65 2.10
N PRO A 94 8.97 14.88 2.26
CA PRO A 94 8.13 15.52 1.24
C PRO A 94 8.80 15.62 -0.12
N ASP A 95 10.06 16.01 -0.18
CA ASP A 95 10.77 16.20 -1.46
C ASP A 95 11.03 14.86 -2.17
N ALA A 96 11.32 13.79 -1.42
CA ALA A 96 11.47 12.45 -1.98
C ALA A 96 10.15 11.93 -2.57
N LYS A 97 9.03 12.14 -1.85
CA LYS A 97 7.71 11.75 -2.34
C LYS A 97 7.29 12.58 -3.56
N ARG A 98 7.48 13.89 -3.53
CA ARG A 98 7.20 14.76 -4.69
C ARG A 98 7.98 14.32 -5.93
N ALA A 99 9.28 14.04 -5.77
CA ALA A 99 10.13 13.58 -6.86
C ALA A 99 9.68 12.21 -7.41
N LEU A 100 9.26 11.31 -6.55
CA LEU A 100 8.71 10.02 -6.96
C LEU A 100 7.38 10.18 -7.71
N TYR A 101 6.44 10.98 -7.18
CA TYR A 101 5.12 11.16 -7.80
C TYR A 101 5.23 11.79 -9.19
N ALA A 102 6.15 12.73 -9.38
CA ALA A 102 6.45 13.28 -10.70
C ALA A 102 7.02 12.24 -11.69
N GLN A 103 7.75 11.24 -11.20
CA GLN A 103 8.21 10.12 -12.03
C GLN A 103 7.08 9.11 -12.32
N LEU A 104 6.18 8.90 -11.36
CA LEU A 104 5.06 7.98 -11.52
C LEU A 104 3.99 8.50 -12.48
N GLU A 105 3.79 9.81 -12.53
CA GLU A 105 2.75 10.46 -13.35
C GLU A 105 2.71 9.95 -14.80
N PRO A 106 3.83 10.00 -15.55
CA PRO A 106 3.84 9.52 -16.94
C PRO A 106 3.87 8.00 -17.08
N LEU A 107 4.06 7.24 -16.00
CA LEU A 107 4.23 5.78 -16.03
C LEU A 107 2.95 5.03 -15.64
N MET A 108 2.07 5.68 -14.89
CA MET A 108 0.85 5.05 -14.39
C MET A 108 -0.23 5.04 -15.47
N ASP A 109 -0.92 3.91 -15.61
CA ASP A 109 -2.13 3.83 -16.43
C ASP A 109 -3.19 4.82 -15.94
N ALA A 110 -4.07 5.26 -16.84
CA ALA A 110 -5.08 6.27 -16.54
C ALA A 110 -6.07 5.85 -15.45
N ASP A 111 -6.27 4.56 -15.23
CA ASP A 111 -7.14 3.97 -14.22
C ASP A 111 -6.39 3.42 -12.99
N ALA A 112 -5.05 3.56 -12.95
CA ALA A 112 -4.25 3.12 -11.83
C ALA A 112 -4.39 4.06 -10.62
N ILE A 113 -4.47 3.51 -9.43
CA ILE A 113 -4.60 4.25 -8.17
C ILE A 113 -3.21 4.35 -7.50
N LEU A 114 -2.88 5.53 -7.00
CA LEU A 114 -1.73 5.77 -6.15
C LEU A 114 -2.16 5.67 -4.68
N ALA A 115 -1.59 4.71 -3.94
CA ALA A 115 -1.84 4.52 -2.51
C ALA A 115 -0.54 4.76 -1.73
N SER A 116 -0.48 5.80 -0.92
CA SER A 116 0.69 6.08 -0.07
C SER A 116 0.53 5.48 1.32
N ASN A 117 1.58 4.79 1.78
CA ASN A 117 1.66 4.27 3.15
C ASN A 117 2.22 5.31 4.15
N THR A 118 2.07 6.59 3.87
CA THR A 118 2.49 7.65 4.80
C THR A 118 1.79 7.53 6.15
N SER A 119 2.51 7.88 7.22
CA SER A 119 1.96 7.90 8.58
C SER A 119 1.62 9.31 9.06
N ASN A 120 2.32 10.34 8.57
CA ASN A 120 2.25 11.67 9.14
C ASN A 120 2.21 12.81 8.09
N LEU A 121 2.50 12.51 6.82
CA LEU A 121 2.53 13.54 5.78
C LEU A 121 1.17 13.66 5.09
N ASP A 122 0.70 14.88 4.93
CA ASP A 122 -0.29 15.18 3.91
C ASP A 122 0.39 15.11 2.54
N ILE A 123 0.10 14.06 1.78
CA ILE A 123 0.70 13.83 0.47
C ILE A 123 0.03 14.61 -0.66
N PHE A 124 -1.21 15.03 -0.47
CA PHE A 124 -2.02 15.58 -1.57
C PHE A 124 -1.42 16.84 -2.19
N PRO A 125 -0.80 17.77 -1.43
CA PRO A 125 -0.06 18.88 -2.03
C PRO A 125 1.23 18.47 -2.77
N LEU A 126 1.66 17.22 -2.63
CA LEU A 126 2.86 16.69 -3.29
C LEU A 126 2.53 15.94 -4.58
N VAL A 127 1.28 15.48 -4.71
CA VAL A 127 0.80 14.69 -5.83
C VAL A 127 0.48 15.60 -7.02
N PRO A 128 0.96 15.29 -8.25
CA PRO A 128 0.58 16.02 -9.47
C PRO A 128 -0.94 16.06 -9.68
N ASP A 129 -1.44 17.14 -10.25
CA ASP A 129 -2.87 17.39 -10.45
C ASP A 129 -3.57 16.24 -11.21
N SER A 130 -2.91 15.65 -12.19
CA SER A 130 -3.43 14.53 -12.99
C SER A 130 -3.62 13.23 -12.19
N LEU A 131 -2.98 13.09 -11.03
CA LEU A 131 -3.09 11.93 -10.15
C LEU A 131 -4.01 12.17 -8.94
N GLN A 132 -4.38 13.40 -8.62
CA GLN A 132 -5.11 13.73 -7.39
C GLN A 132 -6.47 13.03 -7.28
N THR A 133 -7.18 12.83 -8.38
CA THR A 133 -8.49 12.15 -8.37
C THR A 133 -8.39 10.66 -8.01
N ARG A 134 -7.20 10.09 -8.09
CA ARG A 134 -6.91 8.67 -7.85
C ARG A 134 -5.74 8.45 -6.89
N ALA A 135 -5.43 9.45 -6.06
CA ALA A 135 -4.48 9.34 -4.96
C ALA A 135 -5.23 9.13 -3.63
N VAL A 136 -4.77 8.19 -2.83
CA VAL A 136 -5.29 7.89 -1.49
C VAL A 136 -4.14 7.69 -0.51
N ILE A 137 -4.36 7.98 0.75
CA ILE A 137 -3.50 7.46 1.81
C ILE A 137 -4.07 6.11 2.22
N ALA A 138 -3.23 5.07 2.19
CA ALA A 138 -3.54 3.75 2.71
C ALA A 138 -2.48 3.41 3.77
N HIS A 139 -2.78 3.80 5.01
CA HIS A 139 -1.85 3.65 6.13
C HIS A 139 -1.99 2.26 6.76
N TRP A 140 -0.96 1.47 6.61
CA TRP A 140 -0.83 0.13 7.17
C TRP A 140 -0.03 0.15 8.46
N TYR A 141 -0.42 -0.65 9.43
CA TYR A 141 0.28 -0.78 10.70
C TYR A 141 1.34 -1.87 10.67
N THR A 142 2.42 -1.67 11.42
CA THR A 142 3.57 -2.60 11.48
C THR A 142 3.37 -3.68 12.54
N PRO A 143 3.56 -4.97 12.20
CA PRO A 143 3.80 -5.52 10.86
C PRO A 143 2.47 -5.77 10.12
N PRO A 144 2.35 -5.40 8.82
CA PRO A 144 1.07 -5.40 8.11
C PRO A 144 0.50 -6.80 7.84
N TYR A 145 1.31 -7.84 7.94
CA TYR A 145 0.86 -9.23 7.83
C TYR A 145 0.25 -9.79 9.13
N LEU A 146 0.41 -9.11 10.28
CA LEU A 146 -0.23 -9.44 11.55
C LEU A 146 -1.31 -8.44 11.95
N CYS A 147 -1.16 -7.17 11.56
CA CYS A 147 -2.16 -6.16 11.82
C CYS A 147 -3.18 -6.11 10.68
N ASP A 148 -4.46 -6.25 11.03
CA ASP A 148 -5.52 -6.26 10.01
C ASP A 148 -6.01 -4.87 9.65
N LEU A 149 -5.80 -3.89 10.51
CA LEU A 149 -6.30 -2.54 10.33
C LEU A 149 -5.55 -1.78 9.24
N VAL A 150 -6.31 -1.11 8.37
CA VAL A 150 -5.79 -0.22 7.33
C VAL A 150 -6.62 1.06 7.30
N ASP A 151 -6.00 2.20 7.59
CA ASP A 151 -6.69 3.48 7.47
C ASP A 151 -6.61 3.99 6.03
N LEU A 152 -7.77 4.33 5.48
CA LEU A 152 -7.91 4.86 4.13
C LEU A 152 -8.37 6.32 4.19
N CYS A 153 -7.50 7.25 3.84
CA CYS A 153 -7.84 8.67 3.86
C CYS A 153 -7.87 9.22 2.42
N PRO A 154 -9.06 9.64 1.94
CA PRO A 154 -9.15 10.34 0.67
C PRO A 154 -8.59 11.76 0.79
N GLY A 155 -8.07 12.29 -0.31
CA GLY A 155 -7.73 13.71 -0.44
C GLY A 155 -8.91 14.55 -0.90
N PRO A 156 -8.71 15.87 -0.98
CA PRO A 156 -9.77 16.80 -1.38
C PRO A 156 -10.36 16.54 -2.78
N HIS A 157 -9.57 15.92 -3.65
CA HIS A 157 -9.94 15.62 -5.04
C HIS A 157 -10.06 14.13 -5.34
N THR A 158 -9.86 13.25 -4.34
CA THR A 158 -9.96 11.80 -4.54
C THR A 158 -11.39 11.42 -4.92
N GLU A 159 -11.54 10.74 -6.05
CA GLU A 159 -12.84 10.25 -6.48
C GLU A 159 -13.36 9.13 -5.56
N PRO A 160 -14.67 9.10 -5.25
CA PRO A 160 -15.26 8.03 -4.44
C PRO A 160 -14.98 6.61 -4.97
N ALA A 161 -14.86 6.46 -6.28
CA ALA A 161 -14.54 5.19 -6.91
C ALA A 161 -13.12 4.69 -6.58
N ALA A 162 -12.15 5.60 -6.45
CA ALA A 162 -10.77 5.24 -6.09
C ALA A 162 -10.71 4.69 -4.67
N ILE A 163 -11.30 5.39 -3.70
CA ILE A 163 -11.34 4.93 -2.31
C ILE A 163 -12.12 3.62 -2.16
N ALA A 164 -13.25 3.48 -2.86
CA ALA A 164 -14.05 2.26 -2.87
C ALA A 164 -13.25 1.06 -3.41
N THR A 165 -12.50 1.26 -4.50
CA THR A 165 -11.66 0.21 -5.10
C THR A 165 -10.60 -0.28 -4.11
N VAL A 166 -9.88 0.63 -3.45
CA VAL A 166 -8.85 0.26 -2.47
C VAL A 166 -9.47 -0.42 -1.25
N ARG A 167 -10.58 0.12 -0.74
CA ARG A 167 -11.34 -0.46 0.37
C ARG A 167 -11.76 -1.90 0.07
N ASP A 168 -12.35 -2.13 -1.09
CA ASP A 168 -12.87 -3.45 -1.45
C ASP A 168 -11.73 -4.44 -1.69
N MET A 169 -10.59 -4.00 -2.24
CA MET A 169 -9.38 -4.80 -2.37
C MET A 169 -8.83 -5.20 -0.99
N VAL A 170 -8.69 -4.26 -0.07
CA VAL A 170 -8.20 -4.48 1.29
C VAL A 170 -9.11 -5.47 2.05
N ARG A 171 -10.44 -5.31 1.95
CA ARG A 171 -11.43 -6.26 2.52
C ARG A 171 -11.30 -7.65 1.92
N ALA A 172 -11.14 -7.77 0.61
CA ALA A 172 -10.97 -9.07 -0.06
C ALA A 172 -9.72 -9.82 0.38
N MET A 173 -8.72 -9.10 0.89
CA MET A 173 -7.49 -9.67 1.48
C MET A 173 -7.66 -10.07 2.96
N GLY A 174 -8.87 -9.96 3.53
CA GLY A 174 -9.15 -10.27 4.93
C GLY A 174 -8.73 -9.17 5.91
N LYS A 175 -8.42 -7.97 5.42
CA LYS A 175 -8.07 -6.82 6.24
C LYS A 175 -9.29 -5.96 6.55
N VAL A 176 -9.16 -5.08 7.54
CA VAL A 176 -10.21 -4.18 8.03
C VAL A 176 -9.88 -2.75 7.60
N PRO A 177 -10.41 -2.27 6.46
CA PRO A 177 -10.22 -0.89 6.04
C PRO A 177 -11.15 0.04 6.82
N VAL A 178 -10.61 1.13 7.33
CA VAL A 178 -11.35 2.22 7.97
C VAL A 178 -11.18 3.48 7.14
N VAL A 179 -12.28 4.02 6.62
CA VAL A 179 -12.25 5.25 5.79
C VAL A 179 -12.31 6.47 6.69
N CYS A 180 -11.31 7.34 6.58
CA CYS A 180 -11.25 8.59 7.35
C CYS A 180 -12.41 9.51 6.98
N GLY A 181 -13.13 10.04 7.99
CA GLY A 181 -14.27 10.95 7.79
C GLY A 181 -15.62 10.25 7.59
N GLU A 182 -15.67 8.94 7.44
CA GLU A 182 -16.92 8.18 7.49
C GLU A 182 -17.23 7.75 8.95
N PRO A 183 -18.50 7.76 9.39
CA PRO A 183 -18.83 7.17 10.68
C PRO A 183 -18.48 5.68 10.66
N ALA A 184 -17.83 5.21 11.74
CA ALA A 184 -17.50 3.80 11.89
C ALA A 184 -18.77 2.95 11.77
N SER A 185 -18.80 1.98 10.86
CA SER A 185 -19.86 0.98 10.83
C SER A 185 -19.65 -0.01 11.98
N ASP A 186 -20.71 -0.57 12.53
CA ASP A 186 -20.65 -1.53 13.64
C ASP A 186 -19.80 -2.79 13.31
N SER A 187 -19.47 -2.99 12.04
CA SER A 187 -18.62 -4.09 11.53
C SER A 187 -17.11 -3.76 11.49
N ASP A 188 -16.72 -2.49 11.63
CA ASP A 188 -15.35 -2.02 11.34
C ASP A 188 -14.56 -1.70 12.62
N GLY A 189 -14.66 -2.44 13.67
CA GLY A 189 -13.82 -2.34 14.88
C GLY A 189 -13.57 -0.88 15.33
N ALA A 190 -14.44 -0.34 16.15
CA ALA A 190 -14.44 1.05 16.59
C ALA A 190 -13.06 1.53 17.09
N GLY A 191 -12.49 2.58 16.50
CA GLY A 191 -11.52 3.39 17.21
C GLY A 191 -10.40 4.11 16.48
N SER A 192 -10.02 3.78 15.25
CA SER A 192 -8.77 4.31 14.70
C SER A 192 -8.93 5.50 13.75
N ALA A 193 -10.02 5.59 12.99
CA ALA A 193 -10.23 6.69 12.03
C ALA A 193 -10.17 8.09 12.67
N ALA A 194 -10.71 8.24 13.89
CA ALA A 194 -10.64 9.47 14.66
C ALA A 194 -9.21 9.83 15.12
N HIS A 195 -8.30 8.87 15.18
CA HIS A 195 -6.93 9.10 15.63
C HIS A 195 -6.04 9.58 14.48
N VAL A 196 -6.17 8.97 13.30
CA VAL A 196 -5.43 9.37 12.10
C VAL A 196 -5.94 10.70 11.55
N GLY A 197 -7.25 10.91 11.49
CA GLY A 197 -7.85 12.18 11.09
C GLY A 197 -7.37 13.38 11.94
N ARG A 198 -7.23 13.21 13.25
CA ARG A 198 -6.66 14.24 14.13
C ARG A 198 -5.16 14.48 13.91
N ARG A 199 -4.39 13.46 13.55
CA ARG A 199 -2.96 13.60 13.26
C ARG A 199 -2.68 14.32 11.95
N LEU A 200 -3.56 14.13 10.96
CA LEU A 200 -3.44 14.75 9.64
C LEU A 200 -4.13 16.12 9.56
N GLY A 201 -4.67 16.65 10.68
CA GLY A 201 -5.31 17.96 10.73
C GLY A 201 -6.68 18.02 10.04
N TYR A 202 -7.28 16.88 9.69
CA TYR A 202 -8.66 16.82 9.26
C TYR A 202 -9.56 17.08 10.47
N THR A 203 -9.80 18.36 10.76
CA THR A 203 -10.88 18.76 11.69
C THR A 203 -12.21 18.55 10.98
N GLU A 204 -13.16 17.94 11.68
CA GLU A 204 -14.55 17.87 11.23
C GLU A 204 -15.00 19.27 10.79
N GLY A 205 -15.16 19.45 9.47
CA GLY A 205 -15.71 20.69 8.92
C GLY A 205 -17.18 20.77 9.30
N HIS A 206 -17.54 21.88 9.94
CA HIS A 206 -18.93 22.28 10.17
C HIS A 206 -19.68 22.49 8.85
#